data_0463bbd8b993dcd0a36c3dede1b07230
#
_entry.id   0463bbd8b993dcd0a36c3dede1b07230
#
_cell.length_a   1.000
_cell.length_b   1.000
_cell.length_c   1.000
_cell.angle_alpha   90.00
_cell.angle_beta   90.00
_cell.angle_gamma   90.00
#
_symmetry.space_group_name_H-M   'P 1'
#
loop_
_entity.id
_entity.type
_entity.pdbx_description
1 polymer ?
#
loop_
_entity_poly.entity_id
_entity_poly.type
_entity_poly.pdbx_seq_one_letter_code
_entity_poly.pdbx_strand_id
1 'polypeptide(L)'
;MDYIDPHVHMVSRVTDDYERMARMGCVAVSEPAFWAGFDRGSVDGFRDYFRQLTEFEPKRAGWSGLAHYTWLCINAKEAENIPLSREVIAMIPEFLNRPGVLGIGEIGLNKNTPNESTIFREHLDLAAKTQELVLIHTPHLVDKYKGTRMIVDMLQERKDIPPERVCIDHVEEHTVRYAKEGGFWCGMTLYPTTKCTPARAADIIERYGDDRIMVNSAGDWGPSKPTAVPDFILEMRKRGHAESLIQRVVYDNPVEFFGQSRNFSFTPPGVAGALRVT
;
A
#
# COMPACT_ATOMS: atom_id res chain seq x y z
N MET A 1 3.36 -15.20 15.11
CA MET A 1 2.31 -14.17 14.99
C MET A 1 2.02 -14.02 13.52
N ASP A 2 0.75 -14.10 13.18
CA ASP A 2 0.32 -13.82 11.81
C ASP A 2 0.41 -12.31 11.54
N TYR A 3 0.71 -11.93 10.30
CA TYR A 3 0.75 -10.55 9.86
C TYR A 3 0.26 -10.40 8.42
N ILE A 4 -0.17 -9.20 8.09
CA ILE A 4 -0.47 -8.76 6.73
C ILE A 4 0.60 -7.76 6.31
N ASP A 5 1.15 -7.88 5.10
CA ASP A 5 1.99 -6.84 4.53
C ASP A 5 1.13 -5.93 3.64
N PRO A 6 0.77 -4.73 4.10
CA PRO A 6 -0.19 -3.88 3.41
C PRO A 6 0.37 -3.15 2.18
N HIS A 7 1.66 -3.32 1.86
CA HIS A 7 2.27 -2.75 0.67
C HIS A 7 3.53 -3.52 0.26
N VAL A 8 3.43 -4.26 -0.84
CA VAL A 8 4.53 -4.97 -1.50
C VAL A 8 4.44 -4.81 -3.01
N HIS A 9 5.49 -5.18 -3.76
CA HIS A 9 5.50 -5.19 -5.23
C HIS A 9 6.00 -6.55 -5.73
N MET A 10 5.18 -7.57 -5.53
CA MET A 10 5.53 -8.97 -5.80
C MET A 10 5.70 -9.29 -7.27
N VAL A 11 5.10 -8.50 -8.18
CA VAL A 11 5.36 -8.58 -9.63
C VAL A 11 6.84 -8.41 -9.98
N SER A 12 7.60 -7.75 -9.12
CA SER A 12 9.04 -7.51 -9.28
C SER A 12 9.91 -8.49 -8.49
N ARG A 13 9.30 -9.46 -7.78
CA ARG A 13 9.96 -10.44 -6.92
C ARG A 13 9.81 -11.85 -7.45
N VAL A 14 10.71 -12.73 -7.03
CA VAL A 14 10.61 -14.16 -7.33
C VAL A 14 9.53 -14.84 -6.50
N THR A 15 8.97 -15.94 -7.02
CA THR A 15 7.87 -16.65 -6.35
C THR A 15 8.28 -17.20 -4.96
N ASP A 16 9.55 -17.57 -4.78
CA ASP A 16 10.09 -18.04 -3.50
C ASP A 16 9.95 -17.00 -2.37
N ASP A 17 9.81 -15.71 -2.69
CA ASP A 17 9.60 -14.69 -1.67
C ASP A 17 8.21 -14.80 -1.03
N TYR A 18 7.18 -15.23 -1.76
CA TYR A 18 5.89 -15.56 -1.17
C TYR A 18 6.01 -16.70 -0.14
N GLU A 19 6.76 -17.76 -0.49
CA GLU A 19 6.99 -18.86 0.43
C GLU A 19 7.76 -18.43 1.68
N ARG A 20 8.79 -17.57 1.51
CA ARG A 20 9.54 -16.99 2.64
C ARG A 20 8.65 -16.17 3.56
N MET A 21 7.80 -15.33 3.00
CA MET A 21 6.84 -14.54 3.76
C MET A 21 5.85 -15.43 4.51
N ALA A 22 5.28 -16.45 3.86
CA ALA A 22 4.35 -17.40 4.46
C ALA A 22 4.99 -18.13 5.65
N ARG A 23 6.22 -18.65 5.50
CA ARG A 23 6.98 -19.30 6.56
C ARG A 23 7.23 -18.42 7.77
N MET A 24 7.24 -17.09 7.58
CA MET A 24 7.43 -16.11 8.65
C MET A 24 6.11 -15.57 9.24
N GLY A 25 4.97 -16.14 8.82
CA GLY A 25 3.65 -15.80 9.34
C GLY A 25 2.87 -14.78 8.52
N CYS A 26 3.32 -14.43 7.31
CA CYS A 26 2.48 -13.64 6.41
C CYS A 26 1.25 -14.44 6.00
N VAL A 27 0.08 -13.83 6.08
CA VAL A 27 -1.18 -14.47 5.70
C VAL A 27 -1.86 -13.77 4.52
N ALA A 28 -1.52 -12.51 4.29
CA ALA A 28 -1.99 -11.73 3.17
C ALA A 28 -1.01 -10.63 2.78
N VAL A 29 -1.05 -10.25 1.52
CA VAL A 29 -0.30 -9.12 0.97
C VAL A 29 -1.23 -8.20 0.21
N SER A 30 -0.88 -6.92 0.16
CA SER A 30 -1.53 -5.92 -0.70
C SER A 30 -0.49 -5.32 -1.63
N GLU A 31 -0.77 -5.36 -2.93
CA GLU A 31 0.15 -4.94 -3.98
C GLU A 31 -0.42 -3.79 -4.81
N PRO A 32 -0.01 -2.55 -4.54
CA PRO A 32 -0.44 -1.43 -5.35
C PRO A 32 0.30 -1.37 -6.69
N ALA A 33 -0.40 -0.82 -7.68
CA ALA A 33 0.21 -0.54 -8.98
C ALA A 33 1.38 0.43 -8.81
N PHE A 34 2.55 0.09 -9.37
CA PHE A 34 3.78 0.86 -9.21
C PHE A 34 4.58 0.97 -10.51
N TRP A 35 5.58 1.82 -10.47
CA TRP A 35 6.54 2.03 -11.56
C TRP A 35 7.46 0.81 -11.74
N ALA A 36 7.54 0.29 -12.96
CA ALA A 36 8.25 -0.95 -13.26
C ALA A 36 9.78 -0.79 -13.45
N GLY A 37 10.33 0.41 -13.20
CA GLY A 37 11.73 0.75 -13.52
C GLY A 37 11.85 1.54 -14.82
N PHE A 38 10.79 1.65 -15.58
CA PHE A 38 10.64 2.45 -16.80
C PHE A 38 9.18 2.89 -16.94
N ASP A 39 8.94 3.94 -17.72
CA ASP A 39 7.60 4.44 -17.98
C ASP A 39 6.91 3.59 -19.04
N ARG A 40 5.71 3.10 -18.72
CA ARG A 40 4.88 2.38 -19.70
C ARG A 40 4.40 3.33 -20.79
N GLY A 41 4.44 2.88 -22.04
CA GLY A 41 4.19 3.74 -23.20
C GLY A 41 2.76 3.70 -23.74
N SER A 42 1.86 2.86 -23.20
CA SER A 42 0.52 2.69 -23.78
C SER A 42 -0.51 2.23 -22.74
N VAL A 43 -1.78 2.50 -23.03
CA VAL A 43 -2.92 2.01 -22.23
C VAL A 43 -2.96 0.48 -22.19
N ASP A 44 -2.65 -0.18 -23.30
CA ASP A 44 -2.64 -1.66 -23.36
C ASP A 44 -1.57 -2.24 -22.44
N GLY A 45 -0.39 -1.59 -22.31
CA GLY A 45 0.63 -1.98 -21.35
C GLY A 45 0.14 -1.90 -19.89
N PHE A 46 -0.65 -0.88 -19.56
CA PHE A 46 -1.32 -0.79 -18.24
C PHE A 46 -2.44 -1.82 -18.10
N ARG A 47 -3.20 -2.09 -19.15
CA ARG A 47 -4.26 -3.11 -19.14
C ARG A 47 -3.69 -4.50 -18.85
N ASP A 48 -2.61 -4.87 -19.51
CA ASP A 48 -1.93 -6.14 -19.27
C ASP A 48 -1.35 -6.21 -17.85
N TYR A 49 -0.80 -5.11 -17.35
CA TYR A 49 -0.32 -5.03 -15.98
C TYR A 49 -1.47 -5.17 -14.95
N PHE A 50 -2.61 -4.52 -15.15
CA PHE A 50 -3.77 -4.68 -14.27
C PHE A 50 -4.33 -6.11 -14.32
N ARG A 51 -4.27 -6.77 -15.47
CA ARG A 51 -4.60 -8.19 -15.57
C ARG A 51 -3.62 -9.06 -14.79
N GLN A 52 -2.32 -8.75 -14.83
CA GLN A 52 -1.32 -9.46 -14.01
C GLN A 52 -1.67 -9.33 -12.53
N LEU A 53 -1.91 -8.11 -12.04
CA LEU A 53 -2.25 -7.85 -10.63
C LEU A 53 -3.55 -8.52 -10.18
N THR A 54 -4.56 -8.58 -11.03
CA THR A 54 -5.90 -9.06 -10.66
C THR A 54 -6.17 -10.52 -10.99
N GLU A 55 -5.41 -11.14 -11.91
CA GLU A 55 -5.67 -12.49 -12.41
C GLU A 55 -4.54 -13.47 -12.09
N PHE A 56 -3.27 -13.04 -12.14
CA PHE A 56 -2.12 -13.92 -11.99
C PHE A 56 -1.49 -13.86 -10.60
N GLU A 57 -1.23 -12.66 -10.05
CA GLU A 57 -0.61 -12.53 -8.73
C GLU A 57 -1.43 -13.18 -7.60
N PRO A 58 -2.79 -13.12 -7.58
CA PRO A 58 -3.57 -13.87 -6.60
C PRO A 58 -3.34 -15.39 -6.65
N LYS A 59 -3.15 -15.95 -7.85
CA LYS A 59 -2.85 -17.39 -8.01
C LYS A 59 -1.45 -17.70 -7.50
N ARG A 60 -0.46 -16.85 -7.84
CA ARG A 60 0.92 -17.02 -7.44
C ARG A 60 1.09 -16.95 -5.92
N ALA A 61 0.43 -16.00 -5.26
CA ALA A 61 0.39 -15.90 -3.80
C ALA A 61 -0.29 -17.11 -3.18
N GLY A 62 -1.40 -17.58 -3.79
CA GLY A 62 -2.16 -18.74 -3.35
C GLY A 62 -1.36 -20.04 -3.35
N TRP A 63 -0.32 -20.19 -4.19
CA TRP A 63 0.58 -21.35 -4.14
C TRP A 63 1.32 -21.49 -2.80
N SER A 64 1.50 -20.37 -2.09
CA SER A 64 2.09 -20.33 -0.74
C SER A 64 1.06 -20.13 0.37
N GLY A 65 -0.23 -20.19 0.04
CA GLY A 65 -1.32 -20.04 1.01
C GLY A 65 -1.59 -18.59 1.44
N LEU A 66 -1.08 -17.58 0.71
CA LEU A 66 -1.34 -16.18 1.01
C LEU A 66 -2.54 -15.66 0.22
N ALA A 67 -3.34 -14.80 0.87
CA ALA A 67 -4.28 -13.96 0.16
C ALA A 67 -3.54 -12.80 -0.51
N HIS A 68 -3.96 -12.41 -1.72
CA HIS A 68 -3.40 -11.28 -2.45
C HIS A 68 -4.48 -10.28 -2.79
N TYR A 69 -4.20 -9.03 -2.47
CA TYR A 69 -5.04 -7.88 -2.79
C TYR A 69 -4.26 -6.89 -3.63
N THR A 70 -4.96 -6.00 -4.34
CA THR A 70 -4.29 -5.03 -5.22
C THR A 70 -5.01 -3.68 -5.25
N TRP A 71 -4.30 -2.68 -5.73
CA TRP A 71 -4.76 -1.32 -5.97
C TRP A 71 -4.38 -0.91 -7.38
N LEU A 72 -5.18 -0.08 -8.01
CA LEU A 72 -5.00 0.27 -9.41
C LEU A 72 -4.80 1.77 -9.59
N CYS A 73 -3.80 2.15 -10.38
CA CYS A 73 -3.54 3.55 -10.74
C CYS A 73 -2.53 3.64 -11.89
N ILE A 74 -2.33 4.85 -12.39
CA ILE A 74 -1.03 5.22 -12.95
C ILE A 74 -0.20 5.84 -11.83
N ASN A 75 0.99 5.28 -11.61
CA ASN A 75 1.85 5.70 -10.50
C ASN A 75 2.36 7.13 -10.69
N ALA A 76 2.61 7.85 -9.58
CA ALA A 76 3.14 9.22 -9.63
C ALA A 76 4.41 9.36 -10.49
N LYS A 77 5.26 8.34 -10.54
CA LYS A 77 6.48 8.35 -11.37
C LYS A 77 6.20 8.34 -12.88
N GLU A 78 5.03 7.87 -13.29
CA GLU A 78 4.59 7.80 -14.70
C GLU A 78 3.61 8.95 -15.06
N ALA A 79 3.26 9.82 -14.11
CA ALA A 79 2.22 10.84 -14.25
C ALA A 79 2.61 12.05 -15.13
N GLU A 80 3.84 12.13 -15.62
CA GLU A 80 4.29 13.26 -16.48
C GLU A 80 3.64 13.23 -17.87
N ASN A 81 3.21 12.07 -18.34
CA ASN A 81 2.47 11.93 -19.58
C ASN A 81 0.96 12.08 -19.32
N ILE A 82 0.48 13.33 -19.25
CA ILE A 82 -0.93 13.66 -18.97
C ILE A 82 -1.92 12.95 -19.90
N PRO A 83 -1.75 12.96 -21.25
CA PRO A 83 -2.68 12.26 -22.15
C PRO A 83 -2.82 10.78 -21.79
N LEU A 84 -1.70 10.06 -21.69
CA LEU A 84 -1.69 8.63 -21.33
C LEU A 84 -2.31 8.41 -19.93
N SER A 85 -1.97 9.26 -18.97
CA SER A 85 -2.49 9.16 -17.60
C SER A 85 -4.03 9.22 -17.57
N ARG A 86 -4.63 10.12 -18.34
CA ARG A 86 -6.09 10.26 -18.44
C ARG A 86 -6.74 9.04 -19.07
N GLU A 87 -6.14 8.48 -20.11
CA GLU A 87 -6.63 7.25 -20.74
C GLU A 87 -6.57 6.07 -19.76
N VAL A 88 -5.48 5.94 -18.99
CA VAL A 88 -5.34 4.90 -17.96
C VAL A 88 -6.37 5.11 -16.84
N ILE A 89 -6.55 6.33 -16.33
CA ILE A 89 -7.56 6.64 -15.32
C ILE A 89 -8.96 6.26 -15.81
N ALA A 90 -9.28 6.57 -17.07
CA ALA A 90 -10.57 6.21 -17.67
C ALA A 90 -10.79 4.68 -17.78
N MET A 91 -9.71 3.89 -17.87
CA MET A 91 -9.76 2.42 -17.93
C MET A 91 -9.92 1.76 -16.55
N ILE A 92 -9.43 2.36 -15.46
CA ILE A 92 -9.44 1.77 -14.12
C ILE A 92 -10.82 1.20 -13.72
N PRO A 93 -11.97 1.86 -13.98
CA PRO A 93 -13.29 1.35 -13.63
C PRO A 93 -13.62 -0.05 -14.16
N GLU A 94 -13.02 -0.47 -15.27
CA GLU A 94 -13.21 -1.83 -15.83
C GLU A 94 -12.72 -2.94 -14.89
N PHE A 95 -11.85 -2.59 -13.94
CA PHE A 95 -11.19 -3.52 -13.02
C PHE A 95 -11.65 -3.40 -11.56
N LEU A 96 -12.25 -2.28 -11.15
CA LEU A 96 -12.56 -2.00 -9.73
C LEU A 96 -13.48 -3.01 -9.05
N ASN A 97 -14.32 -3.72 -9.82
CA ASN A 97 -15.23 -4.72 -9.26
C ASN A 97 -14.64 -6.13 -9.20
N ARG A 98 -13.37 -6.30 -9.54
CA ARG A 98 -12.72 -7.61 -9.49
C ARG A 98 -12.42 -8.00 -8.04
N PRO A 99 -12.55 -9.29 -7.69
CA PRO A 99 -12.19 -9.76 -6.34
C PRO A 99 -10.76 -9.34 -5.98
N GLY A 100 -10.57 -8.87 -4.74
CA GLY A 100 -9.27 -8.47 -4.23
C GLY A 100 -8.77 -7.09 -4.67
N VAL A 101 -9.48 -6.35 -5.52
CA VAL A 101 -9.16 -4.95 -5.83
C VAL A 101 -9.67 -4.06 -4.69
N LEU A 102 -8.77 -3.54 -3.86
CA LEU A 102 -9.12 -2.77 -2.67
C LEU A 102 -9.52 -1.32 -2.99
N GLY A 103 -8.95 -0.75 -4.04
CA GLY A 103 -9.20 0.64 -4.38
C GLY A 103 -8.20 1.23 -5.38
N ILE A 104 -7.97 2.53 -5.26
CA ILE A 104 -7.10 3.31 -6.14
C ILE A 104 -5.79 3.61 -5.42
N GLY A 105 -4.66 3.19 -6.02
CA GLY A 105 -3.32 3.35 -5.44
C GLY A 105 -2.22 2.55 -6.14
N GLU A 106 -0.96 2.93 -5.91
CA GLU A 106 -0.51 4.07 -5.08
C GLU A 106 -0.45 5.35 -5.94
N ILE A 107 -1.26 6.32 -5.61
CA ILE A 107 -1.30 7.64 -6.25
C ILE A 107 -0.56 8.67 -5.39
N GLY A 108 -0.20 9.80 -5.94
CA GLY A 108 0.43 10.85 -5.12
C GLY A 108 1.49 11.64 -5.87
N LEU A 109 2.56 12.00 -5.16
CA LEU A 109 3.65 12.82 -5.68
C LEU A 109 5.00 12.11 -5.54
N ASN A 110 5.88 12.28 -6.53
CA ASN A 110 7.25 11.74 -6.53
C ASN A 110 8.30 12.86 -6.63
N LYS A 111 8.11 13.81 -7.54
CA LYS A 111 8.98 14.97 -7.78
C LYS A 111 8.31 16.31 -7.43
N ASN A 112 7.07 16.26 -6.95
CA ASN A 112 6.24 17.43 -6.64
C ASN A 112 5.97 18.34 -7.85
N THR A 113 5.80 17.75 -9.04
CA THR A 113 5.54 18.50 -10.27
C THR A 113 4.06 18.93 -10.39
N PRO A 114 3.75 19.95 -11.21
CA PRO A 114 2.37 20.30 -11.52
C PRO A 114 1.60 19.14 -12.22
N ASN A 115 2.27 18.36 -13.06
CA ASN A 115 1.65 17.23 -13.76
C ASN A 115 1.26 16.12 -12.76
N GLU A 116 2.16 15.74 -11.84
CA GLU A 116 1.84 14.81 -10.76
C GLU A 116 0.63 15.30 -9.93
N SER A 117 0.60 16.60 -9.59
CA SER A 117 -0.51 17.18 -8.82
C SER A 117 -1.83 17.12 -9.60
N THR A 118 -1.79 17.36 -10.92
CA THR A 118 -2.97 17.26 -11.79
C THR A 118 -3.50 15.83 -11.82
N ILE A 119 -2.64 14.85 -12.09
CA ILE A 119 -3.02 13.44 -12.18
C ILE A 119 -3.44 12.89 -10.81
N PHE A 120 -2.83 13.33 -9.73
CA PHE A 120 -3.26 13.00 -8.37
C PHE A 120 -4.71 13.45 -8.13
N ARG A 121 -5.05 14.70 -8.45
CA ARG A 121 -6.43 15.22 -8.31
C ARG A 121 -7.44 14.45 -9.18
N GLU A 122 -7.07 14.09 -10.42
CA GLU A 122 -7.94 13.30 -11.30
C GLU A 122 -8.19 11.88 -10.77
N HIS A 123 -7.21 11.26 -10.11
CA HIS A 123 -7.42 10.00 -9.39
C HIS A 123 -8.34 10.17 -8.17
N LEU A 124 -8.21 11.27 -7.42
CA LEU A 124 -9.11 11.56 -6.30
C LEU A 124 -10.56 11.77 -6.80
N ASP A 125 -10.75 12.38 -7.97
CA ASP A 125 -12.07 12.50 -8.61
C ASP A 125 -12.66 11.13 -8.92
N LEU A 126 -11.84 10.21 -9.45
CA LEU A 126 -12.27 8.84 -9.70
C LEU A 126 -12.61 8.13 -8.38
N ALA A 127 -11.76 8.23 -7.36
CA ALA A 127 -11.97 7.59 -6.06
C ALA A 127 -13.27 8.06 -5.39
N ALA A 128 -13.53 9.37 -5.41
CA ALA A 128 -14.77 9.93 -4.88
C ALA A 128 -16.00 9.44 -5.65
N LYS A 129 -15.95 9.44 -6.99
CA LYS A 129 -17.04 8.99 -7.86
C LYS A 129 -17.37 7.50 -7.66
N THR A 130 -16.35 6.67 -7.45
CA THR A 130 -16.50 5.21 -7.33
C THR A 130 -16.54 4.73 -5.88
N GLN A 131 -16.32 5.64 -4.93
CA GLN A 131 -16.30 5.36 -3.49
C GLN A 131 -15.25 4.31 -3.10
N GLU A 132 -14.08 4.36 -3.73
CA GLU A 132 -12.98 3.45 -3.46
C GLU A 132 -12.11 3.90 -2.28
N LEU A 133 -11.37 2.97 -1.68
CA LEU A 133 -10.27 3.29 -0.79
C LEU A 133 -9.13 3.94 -1.58
N VAL A 134 -8.32 4.74 -0.91
CA VAL A 134 -7.18 5.43 -1.52
C VAL A 134 -5.89 5.09 -0.77
N LEU A 135 -4.88 4.65 -1.52
CA LEU A 135 -3.51 4.47 -1.03
C LEU A 135 -2.59 5.50 -1.68
N ILE A 136 -1.86 6.25 -0.86
CA ILE A 136 -1.10 7.42 -1.30
C ILE A 136 0.40 7.22 -1.14
N HIS A 137 1.13 7.45 -2.24
CA HIS A 137 2.58 7.55 -2.28
C HIS A 137 3.06 8.95 -1.91
N THR A 138 3.98 9.06 -0.97
CA THR A 138 4.68 10.31 -0.66
C THR A 138 6.11 10.30 -1.21
N PRO A 139 6.67 11.45 -1.62
CA PRO A 139 8.05 11.51 -2.14
C PRO A 139 9.07 10.94 -1.15
N HIS A 140 10.17 10.38 -1.67
CA HIS A 140 11.25 9.85 -0.82
C HIS A 140 12.65 10.38 -1.19
N LEU A 141 12.81 10.95 -2.39
CA LEU A 141 14.09 11.50 -2.87
C LEU A 141 14.07 13.01 -3.07
N VAL A 142 12.92 13.60 -3.35
CA VAL A 142 12.72 15.03 -3.48
C VAL A 142 11.94 15.50 -2.25
N ASP A 143 12.05 16.75 -1.87
CA ASP A 143 11.46 17.34 -0.66
C ASP A 143 10.18 16.66 -0.18
N LYS A 144 10.34 15.60 0.61
CA LYS A 144 9.28 14.75 1.14
C LYS A 144 8.32 15.54 2.03
N TYR A 145 8.86 16.43 2.84
CA TYR A 145 8.08 17.25 3.75
C TYR A 145 7.11 18.15 2.99
N LYS A 146 7.61 18.86 1.97
CA LYS A 146 6.80 19.69 1.09
C LYS A 146 5.74 18.86 0.35
N GLY A 147 6.16 17.75 -0.26
CA GLY A 147 5.25 16.90 -1.03
C GLY A 147 4.16 16.27 -0.16
N THR A 148 4.49 15.82 1.04
CA THR A 148 3.49 15.29 1.98
C THR A 148 2.49 16.38 2.40
N ARG A 149 2.95 17.60 2.64
CA ARG A 149 2.04 18.72 2.93
C ARG A 149 1.12 19.04 1.76
N MET A 150 1.68 19.13 0.54
CA MET A 150 0.87 19.33 -0.67
C MET A 150 -0.23 18.26 -0.82
N ILE A 151 0.10 16.99 -0.56
CA ILE A 151 -0.87 15.89 -0.57
C ILE A 151 -1.96 16.11 0.47
N VAL A 152 -1.58 16.39 1.71
CA VAL A 152 -2.54 16.61 2.82
C VAL A 152 -3.43 17.82 2.53
N ASP A 153 -2.87 18.93 2.04
CA ASP A 153 -3.64 20.12 1.68
C ASP A 153 -4.69 19.80 0.59
N MET A 154 -4.28 19.06 -0.48
CA MET A 154 -5.20 18.63 -1.53
C MET A 154 -6.29 17.68 -1.04
N LEU A 155 -5.98 16.79 -0.09
CA LEU A 155 -6.97 15.89 0.52
C LEU A 155 -7.95 16.65 1.43
N GLN A 156 -7.49 17.65 2.16
CA GLN A 156 -8.34 18.45 3.04
C GLN A 156 -9.35 19.31 2.27
N GLU A 157 -9.06 19.64 1.00
CA GLU A 157 -10.00 20.27 0.08
C GLU A 157 -11.17 19.32 -0.32
N ARG A 158 -10.98 17.99 -0.18
CA ARG A 158 -11.92 16.95 -0.61
C ARG A 158 -12.86 16.55 0.53
N LYS A 159 -14.04 17.19 0.57
CA LYS A 159 -15.09 16.81 1.54
C LYS A 159 -15.88 15.57 1.15
N ASP A 160 -15.72 15.12 -0.08
CA ASP A 160 -16.34 13.96 -0.68
C ASP A 160 -15.51 12.65 -0.51
N ILE A 161 -14.31 12.73 0.06
CA ILE A 161 -13.46 11.59 0.42
C ILE A 161 -13.25 11.58 1.94
N PRO A 162 -13.88 10.66 2.69
CA PRO A 162 -13.68 10.55 4.13
C PRO A 162 -12.21 10.21 4.47
N PRO A 163 -11.58 10.91 5.42
CA PRO A 163 -10.17 10.67 5.77
C PRO A 163 -9.88 9.21 6.19
N GLU A 164 -10.82 8.55 6.85
CA GLU A 164 -10.70 7.16 7.27
C GLU A 164 -10.63 6.16 6.10
N ARG A 165 -10.94 6.59 4.88
CA ARG A 165 -10.81 5.78 3.66
C ARG A 165 -9.51 6.02 2.90
N VAL A 166 -8.59 6.80 3.47
CA VAL A 166 -7.32 7.19 2.85
C VAL A 166 -6.15 6.75 3.71
N CYS A 167 -5.19 6.04 3.12
CA CYS A 167 -3.91 5.73 3.74
C CYS A 167 -2.80 6.55 3.08
N ILE A 168 -2.09 7.36 3.86
CA ILE A 168 -0.88 8.06 3.43
C ILE A 168 0.30 7.17 3.77
N ASP A 169 0.93 6.61 2.75
CA ASP A 169 2.06 5.70 2.92
C ASP A 169 3.43 6.41 2.87
N HIS A 170 4.44 5.67 3.30
CA HIS A 170 5.82 6.11 3.45
C HIS A 170 5.99 7.28 4.45
N VAL A 171 5.09 7.39 5.44
CA VAL A 171 5.27 8.40 6.49
C VAL A 171 6.50 8.10 7.36
N GLU A 172 7.11 9.15 7.87
CA GLU A 172 8.28 9.13 8.75
C GLU A 172 8.10 10.12 9.90
N GLU A 173 9.09 10.23 10.78
CA GLU A 173 9.07 11.07 11.99
C GLU A 173 8.60 12.51 11.73
N HIS A 174 8.96 13.06 10.55
CA HIS A 174 8.65 14.44 10.19
C HIS A 174 7.29 14.61 9.50
N THR A 175 6.68 13.53 9.03
CA THR A 175 5.47 13.59 8.20
C THR A 175 4.27 12.89 8.82
N VAL A 176 4.46 11.91 9.72
CA VAL A 176 3.37 11.16 10.36
C VAL A 176 2.36 12.07 11.05
N ARG A 177 2.81 13.17 11.66
CA ARG A 177 1.94 14.12 12.35
C ARG A 177 0.88 14.69 11.41
N TYR A 178 1.24 15.07 10.19
CA TYR A 178 0.28 15.63 9.23
C TYR A 178 -0.81 14.64 8.83
N ALA A 179 -0.44 13.39 8.63
CA ALA A 179 -1.39 12.34 8.30
C ALA A 179 -2.37 12.11 9.49
N LYS A 180 -1.84 12.00 10.70
CA LYS A 180 -2.67 11.78 11.91
C LYS A 180 -3.57 12.97 12.22
N GLU A 181 -3.07 14.20 12.16
CA GLU A 181 -3.88 15.42 12.37
C GLU A 181 -5.00 15.54 11.31
N GLY A 182 -4.78 15.02 10.10
CA GLY A 182 -5.79 14.95 9.05
C GLY A 182 -6.82 13.82 9.22
N GLY A 183 -6.63 12.92 10.18
CA GLY A 183 -7.50 11.76 10.42
C GLY A 183 -7.27 10.59 9.46
N PHE A 184 -6.17 10.60 8.70
CA PHE A 184 -5.80 9.58 7.73
C PHE A 184 -5.15 8.36 8.39
N TRP A 185 -5.18 7.22 7.70
CA TRP A 185 -4.32 6.09 8.01
C TRP A 185 -2.88 6.39 7.63
N CYS A 186 -1.94 5.81 8.35
CA CYS A 186 -0.50 6.00 8.17
C CYS A 186 0.16 4.67 7.82
N GLY A 187 0.81 4.59 6.66
CA GLY A 187 1.68 3.49 6.30
C GLY A 187 3.14 3.84 6.54
N MET A 188 3.86 3.03 7.32
CA MET A 188 5.30 3.17 7.52
C MET A 188 6.03 2.07 6.76
N THR A 189 6.86 2.47 5.81
CA THR A 189 7.60 1.54 4.98
C THR A 189 8.96 1.22 5.55
N LEU A 190 9.21 -0.06 5.76
CA LEU A 190 10.46 -0.61 6.29
C LEU A 190 11.49 -0.81 5.15
N TYR A 191 11.98 0.29 4.62
CA TYR A 191 12.95 0.31 3.51
C TYR A 191 14.22 1.05 3.96
N PRO A 192 15.22 0.35 4.48
CA PRO A 192 16.30 0.93 5.30
C PRO A 192 17.11 2.05 4.64
N THR A 193 17.22 2.04 3.31
CA THR A 193 18.09 3.00 2.59
C THR A 193 17.40 4.33 2.29
N THR A 194 16.06 4.35 2.21
CA THR A 194 15.32 5.55 1.76
C THR A 194 14.09 5.88 2.60
N LYS A 195 13.70 5.00 3.55
CA LYS A 195 12.51 5.18 4.40
C LYS A 195 12.83 4.75 5.85
N CYS A 196 11.87 4.16 6.57
CA CYS A 196 12.08 3.76 7.96
C CYS A 196 12.91 2.47 8.12
N THR A 197 13.66 2.39 9.22
CA THR A 197 14.11 1.12 9.78
C THR A 197 13.07 0.59 10.78
N PRO A 198 13.11 -0.69 11.16
CA PRO A 198 12.26 -1.21 12.24
C PRO A 198 12.33 -0.39 13.53
N ALA A 199 13.54 0.05 13.93
CA ALA A 199 13.74 0.88 15.11
C ALA A 199 13.06 2.24 14.99
N ARG A 200 13.22 2.95 13.86
CA ARG A 200 12.55 4.23 13.62
C ARG A 200 11.03 4.10 13.58
N ALA A 201 10.51 3.02 13.01
CA ALA A 201 9.07 2.76 13.02
C ALA A 201 8.55 2.53 14.45
N ALA A 202 9.31 1.81 15.29
CA ALA A 202 8.99 1.64 16.70
C ALA A 202 8.99 2.99 17.46
N ASP A 203 10.01 3.85 17.24
CA ASP A 203 10.07 5.20 17.83
C ASP A 203 8.82 6.05 17.47
N ILE A 204 8.33 5.92 16.24
CA ILE A 204 7.12 6.62 15.79
C ILE A 204 5.89 6.11 16.54
N ILE A 205 5.75 4.79 16.69
CA ILE A 205 4.62 4.18 17.41
C ILE A 205 4.65 4.55 18.89
N GLU A 206 5.81 4.51 19.53
CA GLU A 206 5.99 4.93 20.93
C GLU A 206 5.57 6.39 21.15
N ARG A 207 5.77 7.24 20.16
CA ARG A 207 5.45 8.66 20.24
C ARG A 207 4.01 9.00 19.88
N TYR A 208 3.45 8.32 18.85
CA TYR A 208 2.17 8.70 18.24
C TYR A 208 1.04 7.69 18.48
N GLY A 209 1.33 6.56 19.16
CA GLY A 209 0.39 5.45 19.37
C GLY A 209 0.24 4.55 18.15
N ASP A 210 -0.55 3.51 18.30
CA ASP A 210 -0.79 2.44 17.32
C ASP A 210 -2.07 2.62 16.49
N ASP A 211 -2.90 3.61 16.85
CA ASP A 211 -4.16 3.87 16.15
C ASP A 211 -3.93 4.32 14.71
N ARG A 212 -4.60 3.63 13.75
CA ARG A 212 -4.51 3.90 12.31
C ARG A 212 -3.07 3.95 11.77
N ILE A 213 -2.17 3.16 12.34
CA ILE A 213 -0.80 3.00 11.85
C ILE A 213 -0.60 1.56 11.38
N MET A 214 0.00 1.40 10.21
CA MET A 214 0.41 0.12 9.62
C MET A 214 1.88 0.16 9.25
N VAL A 215 2.56 -0.99 9.26
CA VAL A 215 3.91 -1.13 8.73
C VAL A 215 3.90 -2.05 7.52
N ASN A 216 4.75 -1.75 6.54
CA ASN A 216 4.87 -2.54 5.32
C ASN A 216 6.33 -2.66 4.85
N SER A 217 6.59 -3.59 3.95
CA SER A 217 7.94 -3.78 3.39
C SER A 217 8.19 -2.90 2.17
N ALA A 218 7.16 -2.54 1.40
CA ALA A 218 7.25 -2.07 0.02
C ALA A 218 8.27 -2.89 -0.80
N GLY A 219 8.31 -4.21 -0.55
CA GLY A 219 9.27 -5.12 -1.16
C GLY A 219 9.17 -5.08 -2.68
N ASP A 220 10.22 -4.59 -3.35
CA ASP A 220 10.31 -4.42 -4.79
C ASP A 220 11.62 -5.01 -5.35
N TRP A 221 11.97 -4.68 -6.59
CA TRP A 221 13.23 -5.08 -7.23
C TRP A 221 14.47 -4.37 -6.67
N GLY A 222 14.31 -3.31 -5.88
CA GLY A 222 15.41 -2.58 -5.25
C GLY A 222 15.97 -3.28 -4.01
N PRO A 223 16.83 -2.62 -3.23
CA PRO A 223 17.43 -3.18 -2.02
C PRO A 223 16.42 -3.25 -0.87
N SER A 224 15.27 -3.84 -1.14
CA SER A 224 14.18 -4.06 -0.20
C SER A 224 14.19 -5.46 0.38
N LYS A 225 13.42 -5.67 1.43
CA LYS A 225 13.36 -6.93 2.16
C LYS A 225 11.89 -7.32 2.36
N PRO A 226 11.35 -8.29 1.61
CA PRO A 226 9.94 -8.69 1.72
C PRO A 226 9.60 -9.29 3.10
N THR A 227 10.61 -9.59 3.91
CA THR A 227 10.47 -10.04 5.31
C THR A 227 10.73 -8.92 6.32
N ALA A 228 10.61 -7.66 5.95
CA ALA A 228 10.88 -6.53 6.85
C ALA A 228 9.85 -6.40 7.99
N VAL A 229 8.60 -6.80 7.76
CA VAL A 229 7.57 -6.78 8.82
C VAL A 229 7.93 -7.72 9.98
N PRO A 230 8.38 -8.96 9.78
CA PRO A 230 8.96 -9.79 10.85
C PRO A 230 10.13 -9.15 11.61
N ASP A 231 11.00 -8.39 10.93
CA ASP A 231 12.08 -7.66 11.61
C ASP A 231 11.53 -6.58 12.55
N PHE A 232 10.45 -5.89 12.15
CA PHE A 232 9.76 -4.93 13.00
C PHE A 232 9.09 -5.62 14.21
N ILE A 233 8.42 -6.75 14.00
CA ILE A 233 7.84 -7.54 15.10
C ILE A 233 8.94 -7.92 16.12
N LEU A 234 10.10 -8.35 15.65
CA LEU A 234 11.23 -8.66 16.50
C LEU A 234 11.75 -7.44 17.27
N GLU A 235 11.84 -6.28 16.61
CA GLU A 235 12.28 -5.03 17.26
C GLU A 235 11.31 -4.62 18.38
N MET A 236 10.00 -4.66 18.14
CA MET A 236 8.99 -4.34 19.14
C MET A 236 9.07 -5.29 20.35
N ARG A 237 9.27 -6.59 20.12
CA ARG A 237 9.48 -7.58 21.19
C ARG A 237 10.74 -7.32 22.00
N LYS A 238 11.87 -6.96 21.35
CA LYS A 238 13.11 -6.59 22.04
C LYS A 238 12.93 -5.37 22.93
N ARG A 239 12.05 -4.45 22.57
CA ARG A 239 11.70 -3.27 23.37
C ARG A 239 10.70 -3.59 24.50
N GLY A 240 10.16 -4.81 24.53
CA GLY A 240 9.22 -5.25 25.57
C GLY A 240 7.77 -4.82 25.36
N HIS A 241 7.39 -4.48 24.13
CA HIS A 241 6.00 -4.15 23.81
C HIS A 241 5.08 -5.38 23.91
N ALA A 242 3.84 -5.15 24.29
CA ALA A 242 2.82 -6.20 24.37
C ALA A 242 2.51 -6.79 22.97
N GLU A 243 2.32 -8.10 22.89
CA GLU A 243 1.93 -8.78 21.64
C GLU A 243 0.64 -8.22 21.04
N SER A 244 -0.31 -7.74 21.87
CA SER A 244 -1.56 -7.12 21.40
C SER A 244 -1.32 -5.81 20.65
N LEU A 245 -0.34 -4.99 21.09
CA LEU A 245 0.03 -3.76 20.38
C LEU A 245 0.69 -4.10 19.04
N ILE A 246 1.60 -5.09 19.04
CA ILE A 246 2.28 -5.52 17.82
C ILE A 246 1.24 -6.06 16.81
N GLN A 247 0.34 -6.95 17.26
CA GLN A 247 -0.73 -7.49 16.44
C GLN A 247 -1.62 -6.39 15.86
N ARG A 248 -1.98 -5.38 16.66
CA ARG A 248 -2.77 -4.25 16.17
C ARG A 248 -2.14 -3.60 14.95
N VAL A 249 -0.84 -3.33 14.99
CA VAL A 249 -0.13 -2.63 13.91
C VAL A 249 0.06 -3.50 12.68
N VAL A 250 0.38 -4.80 12.86
CA VAL A 250 0.76 -5.66 11.72
C VAL A 250 -0.39 -6.50 11.19
N TYR A 251 -1.54 -6.54 11.86
CA TYR A 251 -2.65 -7.39 11.47
C TYR A 251 -4.00 -6.69 11.58
N ASP A 252 -4.40 -6.22 12.79
CA ASP A 252 -5.76 -5.71 13.00
C ASP A 252 -6.01 -4.42 12.23
N ASN A 253 -5.06 -3.48 12.22
CA ASN A 253 -5.15 -2.22 11.47
C ASN A 253 -5.25 -2.44 9.96
N PRO A 254 -4.40 -3.27 9.30
CA PRO A 254 -4.61 -3.66 7.92
C PRO A 254 -6.00 -4.25 7.64
N VAL A 255 -6.49 -5.17 8.49
CA VAL A 255 -7.83 -5.76 8.34
C VAL A 255 -8.93 -4.71 8.47
N GLU A 256 -8.83 -3.81 9.44
CA GLU A 256 -9.79 -2.72 9.65
C GLU A 256 -9.83 -1.76 8.45
N PHE A 257 -8.66 -1.36 7.94
CA PHE A 257 -8.59 -0.46 6.78
C PHE A 257 -9.13 -1.12 5.51
N PHE A 258 -8.65 -2.32 5.19
CA PHE A 258 -9.07 -3.05 3.97
C PHE A 258 -10.52 -3.51 4.04
N GLY A 259 -11.03 -3.81 5.24
CA GLY A 259 -12.41 -4.21 5.49
C GLY A 259 -13.45 -3.18 5.02
N GLN A 260 -13.05 -1.95 4.78
CA GLN A 260 -13.91 -0.91 4.20
C GLN A 260 -14.09 -1.07 2.68
N SER A 261 -13.28 -1.91 2.01
CA SER A 261 -13.43 -2.21 0.58
C SER A 261 -14.47 -3.31 0.37
N ARG A 262 -15.39 -3.09 -0.58
CA ARG A 262 -16.41 -4.09 -0.96
C ARG A 262 -15.83 -5.40 -1.52
N ASN A 263 -14.57 -5.37 -1.99
CA ASN A 263 -13.89 -6.52 -2.57
C ASN A 263 -12.93 -7.21 -1.61
N PHE A 264 -12.86 -6.74 -0.35
CA PHE A 264 -12.07 -7.40 0.68
C PHE A 264 -12.86 -8.56 1.26
N SER A 265 -12.43 -9.77 0.96
CA SER A 265 -12.91 -10.99 1.61
C SER A 265 -11.70 -11.73 2.15
N PHE A 266 -11.53 -11.69 3.46
CA PHE A 266 -10.39 -12.32 4.13
C PHE A 266 -10.89 -13.25 5.23
N THR A 267 -10.51 -14.52 5.14
CA THR A 267 -10.75 -15.50 6.20
C THR A 267 -9.41 -15.82 6.83
N PRO A 268 -9.22 -15.51 8.13
CA PRO A 268 -7.97 -15.81 8.81
C PRO A 268 -7.60 -17.29 8.73
N PRO A 269 -6.30 -17.64 8.64
CA PRO A 269 -5.85 -19.03 8.71
C PRO A 269 -6.37 -19.71 9.98
N GLY A 270 -6.87 -20.95 9.84
CA GLY A 270 -7.43 -21.74 10.94
C GLY A 270 -8.96 -21.67 11.06
N VAL A 271 -9.63 -20.76 10.38
CA VAL A 271 -11.11 -20.69 10.33
C VAL A 271 -11.66 -21.39 9.07
N ALA A 272 -10.90 -21.42 7.97
CA ALA A 272 -11.24 -22.19 6.79
C ALA A 272 -10.60 -23.58 6.88
N GLY A 273 -11.39 -24.63 6.71
CA GLY A 273 -10.88 -26.01 6.63
C GLY A 273 -9.77 -26.11 5.58
N ALA A 274 -8.78 -26.94 5.90
CA ALA A 274 -7.53 -27.13 5.18
C ALA A 274 -7.56 -26.82 3.69
N LEU A 275 -6.71 -25.92 3.25
CA LEU A 275 -6.44 -25.62 1.84
C LEU A 275 -6.17 -26.97 1.12
N ARG A 276 -7.09 -27.40 0.28
CA ARG A 276 -6.82 -28.48 -0.65
C ARG A 276 -5.97 -27.91 -1.78
N VAL A 277 -4.69 -28.23 -1.75
CA VAL A 277 -3.81 -28.09 -2.91
C VAL A 277 -4.33 -29.09 -3.96
N THR A 278 -4.95 -28.60 -5.00
CA THR A 278 -5.26 -29.37 -6.23
C THR A 278 -4.36 -28.89 -7.33
#